data_21087578bbb3d0de3d039049d3d7a0e6
#
_entry.id   21087578bbb3d0de3d039049d3d7a0e6
#
_cell.length_a   1.000
_cell.length_b   1.000
_cell.length_c   1.000
_cell.angle_alpha   90.00
_cell.angle_beta   90.00
_cell.angle_gamma   90.00
#
_symmetry.space_group_name_H-M   'P 1'
#
loop_
_entity.id
_entity.type
_entity.pdbx_description
1 polymer ?
#
loop_
_entity_poly.entity_id
_entity_poly.type
_entity_poly.pdbx_seq_one_letter_code
_entity_poly.pdbx_strand_id
1 'polypeptide(L)'
;LITLFSGFAQAESESLSGNIARGKMMSMQAGNVPFQYKKLLGYREGEDGKPEIDPEEAKTVRRIYRRYLEGCSLSQIQRELEADHVPTAQGIQRWSYQVIHNILTNERYIGDALLGKTYVLDCISKEVRKNNGERPQYYVENNHPAIIPREWFQRVKEEMTRRASKRKVMQRHGKTELGKYSAKYALSELLVCGECGTPYKRCTWARNGKKRIVWRCISRLEFGTKYCHDSPTLDEEKLHKAILEALNEFAQADSEVKEDMLNFTRLVWAGQEANGPSLISLKQRLGDITAEQARLLDRVLENMDDPDLNV
;
A
#
# COMPACT_ATOMS: atom_id res chain seq x y z
N LEU A 1 50.33 10.49 -26.00
CA LEU A 1 50.08 11.66 -25.13
C LEU A 1 48.57 11.79 -24.81
N ILE A 2 47.67 11.85 -25.81
CA ILE A 2 46.22 12.00 -25.60
C ILE A 2 45.66 10.88 -24.73
N THR A 3 46.01 9.61 -24.97
CA THR A 3 45.57 8.44 -24.18
C THR A 3 46.05 8.48 -22.74
N LEU A 4 47.25 9.01 -22.47
CA LEU A 4 47.77 9.21 -21.12
C LEU A 4 46.94 10.28 -20.36
N PHE A 5 46.70 11.42 -21.00
CA PHE A 5 45.87 12.48 -20.38
C PHE A 5 44.41 12.04 -20.15
N SER A 6 43.83 11.30 -21.08
CA SER A 6 42.47 10.75 -20.86
C SER A 6 42.42 9.76 -19.70
N GLY A 7 43.43 8.91 -19.52
CA GLY A 7 43.56 8.01 -18.38
C GLY A 7 43.67 8.75 -17.04
N PHE A 8 44.47 9.82 -16.98
CA PHE A 8 44.58 10.64 -15.77
C PHE A 8 43.25 11.35 -15.45
N ALA A 9 42.60 11.95 -16.44
CA ALA A 9 41.29 12.61 -16.24
C ALA A 9 40.22 11.64 -15.77
N GLN A 10 40.21 10.41 -16.27
CA GLN A 10 39.30 9.37 -15.82
C GLN A 10 39.57 8.96 -14.36
N ALA A 11 40.86 8.70 -14.02
CA ALA A 11 41.25 8.33 -12.66
C ALA A 11 40.91 9.44 -11.63
N GLU A 12 41.12 10.71 -12.02
CA GLU A 12 40.72 11.85 -11.19
C GLU A 12 39.20 11.91 -10.99
N SER A 13 38.40 11.72 -12.05
CA SER A 13 36.94 11.68 -11.98
C SER A 13 36.42 10.55 -11.09
N GLU A 14 37.02 9.35 -11.18
CA GLU A 14 36.71 8.20 -10.34
C GLU A 14 37.05 8.47 -8.87
N SER A 15 38.20 9.06 -8.59
CA SER A 15 38.65 9.43 -7.26
C SER A 15 37.70 10.47 -6.61
N LEU A 16 37.36 11.53 -7.34
CA LEU A 16 36.41 12.55 -6.90
C LEU A 16 35.03 11.94 -6.63
N SER A 17 34.54 11.10 -7.53
CA SER A 17 33.25 10.40 -7.36
C SER A 17 33.26 9.50 -6.11
N GLY A 18 34.36 8.78 -5.87
CA GLY A 18 34.54 7.96 -4.67
C GLY A 18 34.55 8.77 -3.37
N ASN A 19 35.19 9.95 -3.40
CA ASN A 19 35.22 10.86 -2.24
C ASN A 19 33.84 11.45 -1.96
N ILE A 20 33.10 11.88 -2.99
CA ILE A 20 31.72 12.37 -2.86
C ILE A 20 30.80 11.26 -2.32
N ALA A 21 30.93 10.05 -2.83
CA ALA A 21 30.14 8.91 -2.36
C ALA A 21 30.42 8.59 -0.88
N ARG A 22 31.69 8.60 -0.45
CA ARG A 22 32.06 8.44 0.97
C ARG A 22 31.53 9.56 1.83
N GLY A 23 31.67 10.82 1.42
CA GLY A 23 31.11 11.97 2.15
C GLY A 23 29.59 11.89 2.33
N LYS A 24 28.87 11.52 1.27
CA LYS A 24 27.41 11.26 1.37
C LYS A 24 27.09 10.12 2.33
N MET A 25 27.83 9.03 2.30
CA MET A 25 27.62 7.89 3.17
C MET A 25 27.83 8.29 4.64
N MET A 26 28.92 9.00 4.96
CA MET A 26 29.19 9.51 6.31
C MET A 26 28.10 10.47 6.78
N SER A 27 27.63 11.36 5.91
CA SER A 27 26.52 12.28 6.22
C SER A 27 25.22 11.53 6.50
N MET A 28 24.90 10.48 5.72
CA MET A 28 23.72 9.63 5.97
C MET A 28 23.86 8.82 7.27
N GLN A 29 25.06 8.32 7.57
CA GLN A 29 25.36 7.60 8.80
C GLN A 29 25.23 8.50 10.04
N ALA A 30 25.61 9.78 9.91
CA ALA A 30 25.40 10.79 10.93
C ALA A 30 23.94 11.25 11.10
N GLY A 31 23.02 10.71 10.29
CA GLY A 31 21.59 11.06 10.37
C GLY A 31 21.23 12.40 9.71
N ASN A 32 22.09 12.96 8.89
CA ASN A 32 21.79 14.21 8.19
C ASN A 32 20.82 13.95 7.04
N VAL A 33 19.61 14.45 7.16
CA VAL A 33 18.51 14.27 6.19
C VAL A 33 18.40 15.50 5.29
N PRO A 34 18.70 15.40 4.01
CA PRO A 34 18.50 16.52 3.07
C PRO A 34 17.00 16.63 2.72
N PHE A 35 16.45 17.85 2.77
CA PHE A 35 15.09 18.14 2.37
C PHE A 35 15.04 18.84 1.02
N GLN A 36 14.13 18.40 0.16
CA GLN A 36 13.80 19.05 -1.10
C GLN A 36 12.38 19.63 -1.01
N TYR A 37 12.25 20.76 -0.32
CA TYR A 37 10.96 21.40 -0.02
C TYR A 37 10.09 21.59 -1.27
N LYS A 38 10.67 21.99 -2.39
CA LYS A 38 9.95 22.16 -3.69
C LYS A 38 9.29 20.89 -4.24
N LYS A 39 9.63 19.71 -3.69
CA LYS A 39 9.09 18.41 -4.13
C LYS A 39 8.33 17.67 -3.04
N LEU A 40 8.33 18.18 -1.82
CA LEU A 40 7.72 17.54 -0.66
C LEU A 40 6.56 18.42 -0.17
N LEU A 41 5.34 18.08 -0.58
CA LEU A 41 4.14 18.80 -0.19
C LEU A 41 3.95 18.77 1.33
N GLY A 42 3.57 19.88 1.92
CA GLY A 42 3.27 19.97 3.36
C GLY A 42 4.44 20.37 4.23
N TYR A 43 5.63 20.58 3.66
CA TYR A 43 6.81 21.03 4.40
C TYR A 43 7.46 22.24 3.73
N ARG A 44 7.86 23.21 4.54
CA ARG A 44 8.65 24.36 4.16
C ARG A 44 9.95 24.45 4.97
N GLU A 45 10.87 25.23 4.51
CA GLU A 45 12.10 25.54 5.25
C GLU A 45 11.78 26.55 6.37
N GLY A 46 12.05 26.18 7.61
CA GLY A 46 11.92 27.06 8.76
C GLY A 46 13.09 28.05 8.87
N GLU A 47 12.99 28.99 9.80
CA GLU A 47 14.01 30.03 10.02
C GLU A 47 15.37 29.46 10.44
N ASP A 48 15.38 28.32 11.11
CA ASP A 48 16.59 27.59 11.53
C ASP A 48 17.08 26.58 10.45
N GLY A 49 16.53 26.62 9.23
CA GLY A 49 16.86 25.70 8.14
C GLY A 49 16.29 24.28 8.35
N LYS A 50 15.50 24.07 9.43
CA LYS A 50 14.86 22.80 9.71
C LYS A 50 13.48 22.73 9.02
N PRO A 51 12.99 21.51 8.73
CA PRO A 51 11.68 21.35 8.12
C PRO A 51 10.55 21.73 9.09
N GLU A 52 9.70 22.65 8.65
CA GLU A 52 8.47 23.03 9.32
C GLU A 52 7.26 22.59 8.50
N ILE A 53 6.14 22.33 9.19
CA ILE A 53 4.88 21.97 8.53
C ILE A 53 4.25 23.23 7.94
N ASP A 54 3.94 23.20 6.64
CA ASP A 54 3.07 24.17 6.02
C ASP A 54 1.60 23.80 6.30
N PRO A 55 0.82 24.64 7.04
CA PRO A 55 -0.53 24.28 7.46
C PRO A 55 -1.49 24.02 6.30
N GLU A 56 -1.39 24.78 5.21
CA GLU A 56 -2.31 24.66 4.08
C GLU A 56 -2.00 23.42 3.23
N GLU A 57 -0.75 23.22 2.91
CA GLU A 57 -0.33 22.02 2.18
C GLU A 57 -0.54 20.74 3.00
N ALA A 58 -0.32 20.79 4.31
CA ALA A 58 -0.56 19.67 5.22
C ALA A 58 -2.04 19.23 5.25
N LYS A 59 -2.99 20.16 5.09
CA LYS A 59 -4.42 19.82 4.94
C LYS A 59 -4.64 18.92 3.72
N THR A 60 -3.98 19.21 2.62
CA THR A 60 -4.06 18.43 1.39
C THR A 60 -3.48 17.02 1.60
N VAL A 61 -2.33 16.91 2.27
CA VAL A 61 -1.72 15.60 2.59
C VAL A 61 -2.68 14.78 3.46
N ARG A 62 -3.20 15.35 4.55
CA ARG A 62 -4.18 14.68 5.43
C ARG A 62 -5.44 14.27 4.69
N ARG A 63 -5.94 15.11 3.76
CA ARG A 63 -7.09 14.80 2.90
C ARG A 63 -6.82 13.57 2.03
N ILE A 64 -5.65 13.49 1.38
CA ILE A 64 -5.26 12.34 0.54
C ILE A 64 -5.27 11.04 1.35
N TYR A 65 -4.68 11.04 2.55
CA TYR A 65 -4.66 9.88 3.44
C TYR A 65 -6.07 9.47 3.87
N ARG A 66 -6.90 10.43 4.30
CA ARG A 66 -8.30 10.19 4.71
C ARG A 66 -9.10 9.58 3.57
N ARG A 67 -9.08 10.20 2.39
CA ARG A 67 -9.84 9.71 1.23
C ARG A 67 -9.41 8.30 0.81
N TYR A 68 -8.11 8.00 0.91
CA TYR A 68 -7.63 6.66 0.61
C TYR A 68 -8.12 5.62 1.62
N LEU A 69 -8.12 5.94 2.91
CA LEU A 69 -8.64 5.08 3.98
C LEU A 69 -10.17 4.93 3.93
N GLU A 70 -10.90 5.92 3.42
CA GLU A 70 -12.34 5.85 3.11
C GLU A 70 -12.64 4.95 1.91
N GLY A 71 -11.65 4.34 1.28
CA GLY A 71 -11.81 3.41 0.18
C GLY A 71 -11.71 4.03 -1.22
N CYS A 72 -11.46 5.31 -1.36
CA CYS A 72 -11.30 5.97 -2.66
C CYS A 72 -10.12 5.40 -3.45
N SER A 73 -10.28 5.31 -4.76
CA SER A 73 -9.16 4.98 -5.65
C SER A 73 -8.25 6.19 -5.85
N LEU A 74 -6.97 5.95 -6.18
CA LEU A 74 -6.02 7.05 -6.46
C LEU A 74 -6.51 7.95 -7.61
N SER A 75 -7.15 7.37 -8.62
CA SER A 75 -7.73 8.15 -9.73
C SER A 75 -8.96 8.97 -9.33
N GLN A 76 -9.67 8.57 -8.29
CA GLN A 76 -10.77 9.36 -7.73
C GLN A 76 -10.23 10.52 -6.91
N ILE A 77 -9.24 10.29 -6.06
CA ILE A 77 -8.56 11.33 -5.27
C ILE A 77 -7.93 12.36 -6.22
N GLN A 78 -7.29 11.92 -7.31
CA GLN A 78 -6.75 12.79 -8.34
C GLN A 78 -7.82 13.75 -8.89
N ARG A 79 -8.96 13.20 -9.31
CA ARG A 79 -10.06 14.02 -9.88
C ARG A 79 -10.65 15.00 -8.87
N GLU A 80 -10.76 14.62 -7.61
CA GLU A 80 -11.24 15.49 -6.55
C GLU A 80 -10.28 16.67 -6.30
N LEU A 81 -8.97 16.41 -6.28
CA LEU A 81 -7.96 17.45 -6.10
C LEU A 81 -7.89 18.41 -7.31
N GLU A 82 -8.00 17.86 -8.52
CA GLU A 82 -8.02 18.66 -9.76
C GLU A 82 -9.31 19.51 -9.87
N ALA A 83 -10.47 18.97 -9.50
CA ALA A 83 -11.74 19.69 -9.49
C ALA A 83 -11.74 20.85 -8.48
N ASP A 84 -11.07 20.67 -7.35
CA ASP A 84 -10.93 21.72 -6.32
C ASP A 84 -9.75 22.66 -6.58
N HIS A 85 -9.08 22.54 -7.75
CA HIS A 85 -7.90 23.34 -8.15
C HIS A 85 -6.77 23.35 -7.12
N VAL A 86 -6.59 22.26 -6.38
CA VAL A 86 -5.52 22.14 -5.37
C VAL A 86 -4.18 21.97 -6.08
N PRO A 87 -3.18 22.85 -5.83
CA PRO A 87 -1.87 22.72 -6.45
C PRO A 87 -1.04 21.58 -5.84
N THR A 88 -0.14 21.02 -6.63
CA THR A 88 0.93 20.13 -6.16
C THR A 88 2.05 20.95 -5.50
N ALA A 89 3.03 20.28 -4.85
CA ALA A 89 4.23 20.94 -4.30
C ALA A 89 5.01 21.81 -5.30
N GLN A 90 4.81 21.60 -6.61
CA GLN A 90 5.43 22.39 -7.68
C GLN A 90 4.50 23.50 -8.23
N GLY A 91 3.36 23.73 -7.61
CA GLY A 91 2.37 24.71 -8.05
C GLY A 91 1.53 24.29 -9.26
N ILE A 92 1.66 23.03 -9.72
CA ILE A 92 0.93 22.51 -10.88
C ILE A 92 -0.43 22.00 -10.42
N GLN A 93 -1.52 22.40 -11.07
CA GLN A 93 -2.88 21.96 -10.74
C GLN A 93 -3.22 20.54 -11.24
N ARG A 94 -2.37 19.97 -12.10
CA ARG A 94 -2.56 18.61 -12.62
C ARG A 94 -1.88 17.60 -11.72
N TRP A 95 -2.65 16.69 -11.16
CA TRP A 95 -2.17 15.61 -10.34
C TRP A 95 -1.89 14.36 -11.17
N SER A 96 -0.87 13.59 -10.81
CA SER A 96 -0.64 12.27 -11.37
C SER A 96 -0.87 11.18 -10.33
N TYR A 97 -1.28 10.00 -10.78
CA TYR A 97 -1.37 8.80 -9.96
C TYR A 97 -0.09 8.56 -9.14
N GLN A 98 1.08 8.75 -9.77
CA GLN A 98 2.38 8.49 -9.14
C GLN A 98 2.67 9.47 -8.00
N VAL A 99 2.28 10.73 -8.13
CA VAL A 99 2.46 11.74 -7.07
C VAL A 99 1.65 11.36 -5.84
N ILE A 100 0.36 11.00 -6.02
CA ILE A 100 -0.51 10.58 -4.91
C ILE A 100 0.03 9.29 -4.27
N HIS A 101 0.44 8.32 -5.08
CA HIS A 101 1.05 7.08 -4.58
C HIS A 101 2.32 7.36 -3.77
N ASN A 102 3.19 8.26 -4.25
CA ASN A 102 4.41 8.64 -3.55
C ASN A 102 4.09 9.32 -2.21
N ILE A 103 3.08 10.19 -2.16
CA ILE A 103 2.63 10.81 -0.89
C ILE A 103 2.20 9.74 0.11
N LEU A 104 1.39 8.79 -0.30
CA LEU A 104 0.88 7.71 0.57
C LEU A 104 1.96 6.72 1.05
N THR A 105 3.09 6.62 0.35
CA THR A 105 4.18 5.66 0.65
C THR A 105 5.43 6.29 1.23
N ASN A 106 5.47 7.62 1.36
CA ASN A 106 6.65 8.33 1.83
C ASN A 106 6.66 8.42 3.35
N GLU A 107 7.63 7.79 3.99
CA GLU A 107 7.84 7.80 5.43
C GLU A 107 8.10 9.20 6.03
N ARG A 108 8.45 10.18 5.20
CA ARG A 108 8.66 11.56 5.69
C ARG A 108 7.41 12.17 6.28
N TYR A 109 6.23 11.74 5.86
CA TYR A 109 4.97 12.26 6.41
C TYR A 109 4.69 11.82 7.86
N ILE A 110 5.38 10.79 8.34
CA ILE A 110 5.34 10.36 9.76
C ILE A 110 6.54 10.86 10.59
N GLY A 111 7.35 11.76 10.01
CA GLY A 111 8.52 12.33 10.70
C GLY A 111 9.80 11.53 10.56
N ASP A 112 9.80 10.43 9.81
CA ASP A 112 10.96 9.57 9.60
C ASP A 112 11.63 9.83 8.25
N ALA A 113 12.86 9.34 8.09
CA ALA A 113 13.57 9.45 6.83
C ALA A 113 14.37 8.18 6.52
N LEU A 114 14.16 7.59 5.35
CA LEU A 114 14.99 6.52 4.82
C LEU A 114 16.00 7.11 3.82
N LEU A 115 17.27 7.00 4.14
CA LEU A 115 18.39 7.48 3.36
C LEU A 115 19.01 6.34 2.55
N GLY A 116 19.63 6.67 1.40
CA GLY A 116 20.24 5.66 0.55
C GLY A 116 19.27 4.86 -0.31
N LYS A 117 18.06 5.37 -0.59
CA LYS A 117 17.06 4.72 -1.47
C LYS A 117 17.56 4.50 -2.90
N THR A 118 18.49 5.33 -3.36
CA THR A 118 19.08 5.26 -4.70
C THR A 118 20.57 5.50 -4.62
N TYR A 119 21.29 4.99 -5.61
CA TYR A 119 22.73 5.24 -5.76
C TYR A 119 23.10 5.44 -7.23
N VAL A 120 24.19 6.15 -7.46
CA VAL A 120 24.79 6.30 -8.79
C VAL A 120 25.69 5.09 -9.04
N LEU A 121 25.52 4.44 -10.20
CA LEU A 121 26.25 3.23 -10.55
C LEU A 121 27.73 3.52 -10.75
N ASP A 122 28.04 4.45 -11.64
CA ASP A 122 29.40 4.85 -11.97
C ASP A 122 29.46 6.36 -12.31
N CYS A 123 30.69 6.91 -12.34
CA CYS A 123 30.92 8.33 -12.56
C CYS A 123 30.75 8.77 -14.02
N ILE A 124 30.81 7.84 -14.96
CA ILE A 124 30.74 8.11 -16.39
C ILE A 124 29.31 8.15 -16.86
N SER A 125 28.55 7.05 -16.65
CA SER A 125 27.15 6.96 -17.07
C SER A 125 26.23 7.81 -16.22
N LYS A 126 26.60 8.08 -14.96
CA LYS A 126 25.78 8.76 -13.95
C LYS A 126 24.38 8.12 -13.78
N GLU A 127 24.27 6.84 -14.16
CA GLU A 127 23.02 6.09 -14.05
C GLU A 127 22.62 5.95 -12.59
N VAL A 128 21.38 6.38 -12.28
CA VAL A 128 20.82 6.28 -10.94
C VAL A 128 20.00 4.99 -10.83
N ARG A 129 20.36 4.12 -9.90
CA ARG A 129 19.63 2.88 -9.61
C ARG A 129 18.96 2.92 -8.25
N LYS A 130 17.82 2.22 -8.15
CA LYS A 130 17.16 1.98 -6.88
C LYS A 130 18.03 1.01 -6.07
N ASN A 131 18.23 1.34 -4.80
CA ASN A 131 18.95 0.48 -3.87
C ASN A 131 17.96 -0.57 -3.30
N ASN A 132 18.15 -1.84 -3.66
CA ASN A 132 17.37 -2.95 -3.15
C ASN A 132 18.13 -3.77 -2.09
N GLY A 133 19.18 -3.19 -1.50
CA GLY A 133 20.03 -3.82 -0.50
C GLY A 133 21.50 -3.94 -0.94
N GLU A 134 21.85 -3.47 -2.16
CA GLU A 134 23.24 -3.52 -2.67
C GLU A 134 24.17 -2.57 -1.91
N ARG A 135 23.64 -1.50 -1.33
CA ARG A 135 24.36 -0.51 -0.51
C ARG A 135 23.63 -0.28 0.82
N PRO A 136 24.34 0.11 1.89
CA PRO A 136 23.74 0.44 3.17
C PRO A 136 22.64 1.50 3.03
N GLN A 137 21.52 1.30 3.73
CA GLN A 137 20.45 2.27 3.90
C GLN A 137 20.38 2.65 5.38
N TYR A 138 20.05 3.90 5.66
CA TYR A 138 19.97 4.42 7.02
C TYR A 138 18.57 4.94 7.27
N TYR A 139 17.94 4.44 8.33
CA TYR A 139 16.62 4.89 8.75
C TYR A 139 16.75 5.80 9.97
N VAL A 140 16.22 7.01 9.85
CA VAL A 140 16.26 8.02 10.91
C VAL A 140 14.83 8.24 11.39
N GLU A 141 14.56 7.91 12.64
CA GLU A 141 13.24 8.08 13.25
C GLU A 141 13.09 9.48 13.86
N ASN A 142 11.87 10.01 13.82
CA ASN A 142 11.51 11.29 14.46
C ASN A 142 12.45 12.45 14.10
N ASN A 143 12.91 12.49 12.86
CA ASN A 143 13.82 13.52 12.37
C ASN A 143 13.17 14.91 12.27
N HIS A 144 11.87 14.96 12.01
CA HIS A 144 11.12 16.19 11.77
C HIS A 144 9.65 16.03 12.20
N PRO A 145 8.89 17.15 12.35
CA PRO A 145 7.49 17.10 12.74
C PRO A 145 6.65 16.26 11.77
N ALA A 146 5.83 15.35 12.32
CA ALA A 146 4.96 14.48 11.51
C ALA A 146 3.67 15.20 11.10
N ILE A 147 3.28 15.08 9.84
CA ILE A 147 1.97 15.56 9.33
C ILE A 147 0.88 14.52 9.57
N ILE A 148 1.24 13.23 9.46
CA ILE A 148 0.34 12.08 9.55
C ILE A 148 0.72 11.22 10.74
N PRO A 149 -0.25 10.74 11.56
CA PRO A 149 0.00 9.75 12.60
C PRO A 149 0.56 8.45 12.01
N ARG A 150 1.47 7.76 12.75
CA ARG A 150 2.07 6.48 12.34
C ARG A 150 1.01 5.42 12.04
N GLU A 151 -0.09 5.40 12.80
CA GLU A 151 -1.22 4.48 12.63
C GLU A 151 -1.89 4.64 11.27
N TRP A 152 -2.11 5.87 10.81
CA TRP A 152 -2.70 6.11 9.49
C TRP A 152 -1.78 5.63 8.37
N PHE A 153 -0.50 5.87 8.48
CA PHE A 153 0.48 5.40 7.51
C PHE A 153 0.52 3.87 7.45
N GLN A 154 0.48 3.21 8.61
CA GLN A 154 0.43 1.76 8.68
C GLN A 154 -0.85 1.20 8.06
N ARG A 155 -2.01 1.76 8.40
CA ARG A 155 -3.30 1.38 7.81
C ARG A 155 -3.31 1.56 6.29
N VAL A 156 -2.69 2.62 5.77
CA VAL A 156 -2.55 2.83 4.31
C VAL A 156 -1.68 1.73 3.68
N LYS A 157 -0.56 1.35 4.30
CA LYS A 157 0.28 0.24 3.82
C LYS A 157 -0.48 -1.09 3.79
N GLU A 158 -1.23 -1.39 4.83
CA GLU A 158 -2.07 -2.59 4.93
C GLU A 158 -3.14 -2.59 3.83
N GLU A 159 -3.82 -1.46 3.64
CA GLU A 159 -4.81 -1.31 2.58
C GLU A 159 -4.21 -1.44 1.17
N MET A 160 -3.03 -0.90 0.94
CA MET A 160 -2.29 -1.10 -0.31
C MET A 160 -1.97 -2.57 -0.54
N THR A 161 -1.50 -3.27 0.49
CA THR A 161 -1.19 -4.71 0.44
C THR A 161 -2.46 -5.52 0.19
N ARG A 162 -3.55 -5.20 0.87
CA ARG A 162 -4.87 -5.81 0.67
C ARG A 162 -5.35 -5.64 -0.78
N ARG A 163 -5.26 -4.43 -1.33
CA ARG A 163 -5.63 -4.17 -2.73
C ARG A 163 -4.71 -4.89 -3.71
N ALA A 164 -3.42 -4.97 -3.42
CA ALA A 164 -2.44 -5.68 -4.25
C ALA A 164 -2.64 -7.19 -4.22
N SER A 165 -2.98 -7.79 -3.07
CA SER A 165 -3.25 -9.23 -2.94
C SER A 165 -4.48 -9.65 -3.75
N LYS A 166 -5.54 -8.84 -3.76
CA LYS A 166 -6.72 -9.07 -4.61
C LYS A 166 -6.37 -9.07 -6.11
N ARG A 167 -5.48 -8.18 -6.56
CA ARG A 167 -4.97 -8.19 -7.94
C ARG A 167 -4.19 -9.44 -8.29
N LYS A 168 -3.40 -9.98 -7.37
CA LYS A 168 -2.63 -11.21 -7.61
C LYS A 168 -3.51 -12.44 -7.85
N VAL A 169 -4.67 -12.52 -7.21
CA VAL A 169 -5.64 -13.59 -7.47
C VAL A 169 -6.15 -13.51 -8.91
N MET A 170 -6.41 -12.33 -9.42
CA MET A 170 -6.81 -12.11 -10.84
C MET A 170 -5.67 -12.37 -11.82
N GLN A 171 -4.42 -12.04 -11.49
CA GLN A 171 -3.25 -12.29 -12.34
C GLN A 171 -2.93 -13.77 -12.55
N ARG A 172 -3.32 -14.66 -11.63
CA ARG A 172 -3.12 -16.11 -11.76
C ARG A 172 -3.81 -16.71 -13.00
N HIS A 173 -4.75 -15.99 -13.59
CA HIS A 173 -5.51 -16.44 -14.74
C HIS A 173 -5.05 -15.82 -16.09
N GLY A 174 -3.88 -15.19 -16.13
CA GLY A 174 -3.21 -14.77 -17.37
C GLY A 174 -3.79 -13.56 -18.08
N LYS A 175 -4.71 -12.81 -17.44
CA LYS A 175 -5.20 -11.53 -17.97
C LYS A 175 -4.75 -10.37 -17.06
N THR A 176 -4.12 -9.36 -17.69
CA THR A 176 -3.84 -8.06 -17.05
C THR A 176 -5.14 -7.30 -16.88
N GLU A 177 -5.81 -7.48 -15.77
CA GLU A 177 -6.95 -6.66 -15.45
C GLU A 177 -6.57 -5.41 -14.69
N LEU A 178 -7.05 -4.31 -15.23
CA LEU A 178 -7.18 -3.04 -14.53
C LEU A 178 -8.33 -3.16 -13.51
N GLY A 179 -8.10 -3.89 -12.42
CA GLY A 179 -9.02 -3.98 -11.29
C GLY A 179 -9.28 -2.58 -10.78
N LYS A 180 -10.41 -2.00 -11.14
CA LYS A 180 -10.84 -0.70 -10.66
C LYS A 180 -11.44 -0.91 -9.29
N TYR A 181 -10.68 -0.59 -8.25
CA TYR A 181 -11.27 -0.34 -6.94
C TYR A 181 -12.15 0.89 -7.06
N SER A 182 -13.41 0.73 -6.77
CA SER A 182 -14.35 1.82 -6.80
C SER A 182 -15.26 1.67 -5.60
N ALA A 183 -15.10 2.54 -4.61
CA ALA A 183 -16.06 2.71 -3.52
C ALA A 183 -17.35 3.41 -4.00
N LYS A 184 -17.59 3.49 -5.32
CA LYS A 184 -18.72 4.20 -5.90
C LYS A 184 -20.07 3.65 -5.48
N TYR A 185 -20.15 2.34 -5.20
CA TYR A 185 -21.37 1.66 -4.83
C TYR A 185 -21.18 0.99 -3.46
N ALA A 186 -22.18 1.08 -2.60
CA ALA A 186 -22.12 0.58 -1.23
C ALA A 186 -21.70 -0.89 -1.11
N LEU A 187 -22.13 -1.74 -2.05
CA LEU A 187 -21.80 -3.17 -2.07
C LEU A 187 -20.53 -3.52 -2.84
N SER A 188 -19.81 -2.52 -3.37
CA SER A 188 -18.54 -2.76 -4.05
C SER A 188 -17.53 -3.36 -3.07
N GLU A 189 -16.87 -4.45 -3.49
CA GLU A 189 -15.89 -5.22 -2.71
C GLU A 189 -16.43 -5.97 -1.48
N LEU A 190 -17.67 -5.70 -1.06
CA LEU A 190 -18.33 -6.45 0.02
C LEU A 190 -18.92 -7.77 -0.45
N LEU A 191 -19.39 -7.83 -1.71
CA LEU A 191 -19.92 -9.05 -2.29
C LEU A 191 -18.79 -9.92 -2.83
N VAL A 192 -18.66 -11.12 -2.28
CA VAL A 192 -17.64 -12.10 -2.66
C VAL A 192 -18.34 -13.39 -3.12
N CYS A 193 -17.81 -14.02 -4.16
CA CYS A 193 -18.34 -15.29 -4.65
C CYS A 193 -18.02 -16.41 -3.66
N GLY A 194 -19.04 -17.12 -3.19
CA GLY A 194 -18.87 -18.23 -2.26
C GLY A 194 -18.13 -19.43 -2.85
N GLU A 195 -18.15 -19.59 -4.17
CA GLU A 195 -17.47 -20.68 -4.86
C GLU A 195 -15.98 -20.39 -5.10
N CYS A 196 -15.64 -19.23 -5.69
CA CYS A 196 -14.27 -18.95 -6.14
C CYS A 196 -13.58 -17.83 -5.34
N GLY A 197 -14.22 -17.21 -4.37
CA GLY A 197 -13.66 -16.14 -3.54
C GLY A 197 -13.43 -14.81 -4.28
N THR A 198 -13.83 -14.71 -5.56
CA THR A 198 -13.62 -13.50 -6.37
C THR A 198 -14.72 -12.48 -6.10
N PRO A 199 -14.40 -11.17 -6.02
CA PRO A 199 -15.42 -10.14 -5.84
C PRO A 199 -16.46 -10.14 -6.97
N TYR A 200 -17.66 -9.68 -6.63
CA TYR A 200 -18.70 -9.38 -7.62
C TYR A 200 -18.48 -8.00 -8.24
N LYS A 201 -18.85 -7.88 -9.51
CA LYS A 201 -18.82 -6.62 -10.27
C LYS A 201 -20.24 -6.20 -10.64
N ARG A 202 -20.55 -4.92 -10.41
CA ARG A 202 -21.78 -4.30 -10.86
C ARG A 202 -21.79 -4.14 -12.36
N CYS A 203 -22.78 -4.69 -13.04
CA CYS A 203 -22.93 -4.68 -14.50
C CYS A 203 -24.31 -4.18 -14.88
N THR A 204 -24.41 -3.46 -16.00
CA THR A 204 -25.69 -3.14 -16.63
C THR A 204 -26.00 -4.19 -17.68
N TRP A 205 -27.12 -4.88 -17.54
CA TRP A 205 -27.62 -5.85 -18.51
C TRP A 205 -28.74 -5.21 -19.33
N ALA A 206 -28.58 -5.23 -20.65
CA ALA A 206 -29.62 -4.80 -21.58
C ALA A 206 -30.17 -6.03 -22.31
N ARG A 207 -31.46 -6.26 -22.18
CA ARG A 207 -32.18 -7.30 -22.93
C ARG A 207 -33.54 -6.74 -23.37
N ASN A 208 -33.85 -6.82 -24.65
CA ASN A 208 -35.10 -6.34 -25.23
C ASN A 208 -35.43 -4.87 -24.89
N GLY A 209 -34.42 -3.98 -25.03
CA GLY A 209 -34.58 -2.55 -24.71
C GLY A 209 -34.65 -2.20 -23.20
N LYS A 210 -34.83 -3.18 -22.30
CA LYS A 210 -34.87 -2.99 -20.87
C LYS A 210 -33.47 -3.13 -20.29
N LYS A 211 -33.00 -2.11 -19.57
CA LYS A 211 -31.75 -2.12 -18.80
C LYS A 211 -32.05 -2.52 -17.36
N ARG A 212 -31.30 -3.49 -16.83
CA ARG A 212 -31.30 -3.83 -15.41
C ARG A 212 -29.88 -3.90 -14.88
N ILE A 213 -29.74 -3.65 -13.61
CA ILE A 213 -28.44 -3.66 -12.93
C ILE A 213 -28.32 -4.98 -12.20
N VAL A 214 -27.19 -5.66 -12.43
CA VAL A 214 -26.91 -6.96 -11.84
C VAL A 214 -25.49 -7.00 -11.29
N TRP A 215 -25.27 -7.81 -10.28
CA TRP A 215 -23.97 -8.14 -9.76
C TRP A 215 -23.55 -9.53 -10.22
N ARG A 216 -22.34 -9.66 -10.74
CA ARG A 216 -21.81 -10.91 -11.27
C ARG A 216 -20.38 -11.15 -10.80
N CYS A 217 -20.06 -12.41 -10.54
CA CYS A 217 -18.72 -12.84 -10.21
C CYS A 217 -17.74 -12.45 -11.34
N ILE A 218 -16.62 -11.82 -11.00
CA ILE A 218 -15.62 -11.36 -11.97
C ILE A 218 -15.00 -12.54 -12.71
N SER A 219 -14.65 -13.63 -12.01
CA SER A 219 -14.10 -14.83 -12.63
C SER A 219 -15.05 -15.40 -13.69
N ARG A 220 -16.35 -15.45 -13.41
CA ARG A 220 -17.35 -15.94 -14.38
C ARG A 220 -17.56 -14.99 -15.54
N LEU A 221 -17.43 -13.67 -15.32
CA LEU A 221 -17.51 -12.67 -16.39
C LEU A 221 -16.38 -12.79 -17.40
N GLU A 222 -15.17 -13.09 -16.90
CA GLU A 222 -13.96 -13.06 -17.73
C GLU A 222 -13.59 -14.40 -18.34
N PHE A 223 -13.82 -15.47 -17.59
CA PHE A 223 -13.40 -16.81 -17.98
C PHE A 223 -14.57 -17.78 -18.22
N GLY A 224 -15.80 -17.29 -18.13
CA GLY A 224 -16.98 -18.14 -18.24
C GLY A 224 -17.06 -19.15 -17.08
N THR A 225 -17.45 -20.38 -17.39
CA THR A 225 -17.58 -21.48 -16.42
C THR A 225 -16.26 -22.16 -16.06
N LYS A 226 -15.13 -21.74 -16.65
CA LYS A 226 -13.85 -22.43 -16.50
C LYS A 226 -13.34 -22.47 -15.06
N TYR A 227 -13.59 -21.42 -14.27
CA TYR A 227 -13.07 -21.28 -12.90
C TYR A 227 -14.17 -21.01 -11.86
N CYS A 228 -15.41 -20.82 -12.27
CA CYS A 228 -16.54 -20.57 -11.41
C CYS A 228 -17.81 -21.08 -12.09
N HIS A 229 -18.37 -22.20 -11.64
CA HIS A 229 -19.47 -22.91 -12.29
C HIS A 229 -20.84 -22.40 -11.84
N ASP A 230 -21.05 -22.19 -10.53
CA ASP A 230 -22.37 -22.00 -9.94
C ASP A 230 -22.63 -20.62 -9.34
N SER A 231 -21.75 -19.62 -9.62
CA SER A 231 -21.96 -18.28 -9.10
C SER A 231 -23.27 -17.66 -9.64
N PRO A 232 -24.21 -17.28 -8.76
CA PRO A 232 -25.47 -16.67 -9.20
C PRO A 232 -25.24 -15.26 -9.73
N THR A 233 -26.11 -14.86 -10.67
CA THR A 233 -26.23 -13.45 -11.07
C THR A 233 -27.24 -12.80 -10.13
N LEU A 234 -26.82 -11.81 -9.35
CA LEU A 234 -27.67 -11.13 -8.39
C LEU A 234 -28.27 -9.88 -9.00
N ASP A 235 -29.57 -9.77 -8.98
CA ASP A 235 -30.30 -8.56 -9.39
C ASP A 235 -30.17 -7.52 -8.25
N GLU A 236 -29.79 -6.28 -8.58
CA GLU A 236 -29.50 -5.26 -7.58
C GLU A 236 -30.74 -4.90 -6.74
N GLU A 237 -31.91 -4.79 -7.37
CA GLU A 237 -33.15 -4.45 -6.66
C GLU A 237 -33.56 -5.55 -5.69
N LYS A 238 -33.47 -6.82 -6.12
CA LYS A 238 -33.77 -7.97 -5.25
C LYS A 238 -32.78 -8.08 -4.11
N LEU A 239 -31.50 -7.81 -4.38
CA LEU A 239 -30.44 -7.83 -3.37
C LEU A 239 -30.66 -6.74 -2.32
N HIS A 240 -30.97 -5.50 -2.74
CA HIS A 240 -31.26 -4.40 -1.83
C HIS A 240 -32.51 -4.71 -0.98
N LYS A 241 -33.55 -5.30 -1.58
CA LYS A 241 -34.76 -5.68 -0.86
C LYS A 241 -34.48 -6.74 0.21
N ALA A 242 -33.72 -7.77 -0.13
CA ALA A 242 -33.32 -8.82 0.82
C ALA A 242 -32.46 -8.27 1.98
N ILE A 243 -31.53 -7.35 1.67
CA ILE A 243 -30.73 -6.69 2.71
C ILE A 243 -31.62 -5.82 3.61
N LEU A 244 -32.57 -5.09 3.03
CA LEU A 244 -33.50 -4.26 3.80
C LEU A 244 -34.40 -5.10 4.68
N GLU A 245 -34.94 -6.22 4.18
CA GLU A 245 -35.71 -7.18 4.95
C GLU A 245 -34.91 -7.73 6.14
N ALA A 246 -33.65 -8.17 5.90
CA ALA A 246 -32.79 -8.66 6.96
C ALA A 246 -32.45 -7.57 8.00
N LEU A 247 -32.26 -6.32 7.57
CA LEU A 247 -32.04 -5.19 8.48
C LEU A 247 -33.30 -4.88 9.30
N ASN A 248 -34.50 -4.98 8.71
CA ASN A 248 -35.76 -4.76 9.42
C ASN A 248 -36.03 -5.88 10.41
N GLU A 249 -35.78 -7.14 10.04
CA GLU A 249 -35.86 -8.28 10.97
C GLU A 249 -34.92 -8.08 12.15
N PHE A 250 -33.68 -7.69 11.87
CA PHE A 250 -32.72 -7.34 12.92
C PHE A 250 -33.20 -6.15 13.77
N ALA A 251 -33.77 -5.12 13.16
CA ALA A 251 -34.32 -3.97 13.89
C ALA A 251 -35.54 -4.31 14.79
N GLN A 252 -36.25 -5.37 14.46
CA GLN A 252 -37.39 -5.86 15.22
C GLN A 252 -37.02 -6.97 16.24
N ALA A 253 -35.78 -7.49 16.16
CA ALA A 253 -35.31 -8.51 17.10
C ALA A 253 -35.30 -7.98 18.54
N ASP A 254 -35.39 -8.91 19.52
CA ASP A 254 -35.33 -8.58 20.93
C ASP A 254 -34.11 -7.80 21.33
N SER A 255 -34.25 -6.97 22.38
CA SER A 255 -33.20 -6.08 22.88
C SER A 255 -31.90 -6.83 23.18
N GLU A 256 -31.97 -8.04 23.67
CA GLU A 256 -30.83 -8.89 24.02
C GLU A 256 -30.03 -9.31 22.78
N VAL A 257 -30.69 -9.73 21.71
CA VAL A 257 -30.05 -10.10 20.43
C VAL A 257 -29.37 -8.90 19.77
N LYS A 258 -29.99 -7.70 19.88
CA LYS A 258 -29.39 -6.45 19.40
C LYS A 258 -28.12 -6.08 20.17
N GLU A 259 -28.17 -6.25 21.47
CA GLU A 259 -27.05 -5.91 22.36
C GLU A 259 -25.87 -6.87 22.15
N ASP A 260 -26.13 -8.15 21.99
CA ASP A 260 -25.13 -9.17 21.66
C ASP A 260 -24.49 -8.90 20.32
N MET A 261 -25.27 -8.55 19.32
CA MET A 261 -24.74 -8.27 17.98
C MET A 261 -23.98 -6.94 17.91
N LEU A 262 -24.42 -5.93 18.67
CA LEU A 262 -23.68 -4.68 18.85
C LEU A 262 -22.38 -4.90 19.61
N ASN A 263 -22.40 -5.74 20.64
CA ASN A 263 -21.20 -6.10 21.39
C ASN A 263 -20.23 -6.92 20.56
N PHE A 264 -20.72 -7.86 19.74
CA PHE A 264 -19.91 -8.60 18.78
C PHE A 264 -19.29 -7.65 17.74
N THR A 265 -20.07 -6.71 17.19
CA THR A 265 -19.58 -5.73 16.22
C THR A 265 -18.56 -4.78 16.86
N ARG A 266 -18.78 -4.35 18.10
CA ARG A 266 -17.81 -3.57 18.88
C ARG A 266 -16.54 -4.35 19.16
N LEU A 267 -16.63 -5.63 19.52
CA LEU A 267 -15.48 -6.53 19.72
C LEU A 267 -14.68 -6.72 18.43
N VAL A 268 -15.34 -6.91 17.29
CA VAL A 268 -14.67 -7.02 15.98
C VAL A 268 -14.01 -5.70 15.60
N TRP A 269 -14.67 -4.55 15.85
CA TRP A 269 -14.09 -3.23 15.59
C TRP A 269 -12.99 -2.85 16.60
N ALA A 270 -13.20 -3.12 17.89
CA ALA A 270 -12.16 -2.93 18.91
C ALA A 270 -10.96 -3.85 18.69
N GLY A 271 -11.17 -5.05 18.18
CA GLY A 271 -10.10 -5.94 17.74
C GLY A 271 -9.36 -5.42 16.49
N GLN A 272 -10.00 -4.53 15.72
CA GLN A 272 -9.34 -3.79 14.63
C GLN A 272 -8.67 -2.47 15.11
N GLU A 273 -9.15 -1.90 16.21
CA GLU A 273 -8.61 -0.65 16.80
C GLU A 273 -7.65 -0.90 17.97
N ALA A 274 -7.83 -1.98 18.70
CA ALA A 274 -6.87 -2.40 19.70
C ALA A 274 -5.65 -2.97 18.99
N ASN A 275 -4.47 -2.43 19.28
CA ASN A 275 -3.11 -2.79 18.87
C ASN A 275 -2.80 -4.30 18.86
N GLY A 276 -3.72 -5.11 18.36
CA GLY A 276 -3.49 -6.49 18.02
C GLY A 276 -2.75 -6.60 16.70
N PRO A 277 -1.84 -7.55 16.55
CA PRO A 277 -1.15 -7.77 15.29
C PRO A 277 -2.18 -7.97 14.18
N SER A 278 -2.04 -7.22 13.07
CA SER A 278 -2.94 -7.33 11.93
C SER A 278 -2.99 -8.78 11.44
N LEU A 279 -4.10 -9.19 10.80
CA LEU A 279 -4.25 -10.54 10.24
C LEU A 279 -3.09 -10.90 9.28
N ILE A 280 -2.48 -9.87 8.67
CA ILE A 280 -1.29 -9.99 7.81
C ILE A 280 -0.04 -10.24 8.64
N SER A 281 0.15 -9.51 9.75
CA SER A 281 1.29 -9.71 10.66
C SER A 281 1.19 -11.04 11.41
N LEU A 282 -0.03 -11.49 11.75
CA LEU A 282 -0.27 -12.82 12.32
C LEU A 282 0.04 -13.94 11.32
N LYS A 283 -0.36 -13.79 10.04
CA LYS A 283 -0.03 -14.74 8.98
C LYS A 283 1.48 -14.77 8.68
N GLN A 284 2.13 -13.62 8.73
CA GLN A 284 3.57 -13.52 8.54
C GLN A 284 4.31 -14.20 9.69
N ARG A 285 3.90 -13.94 10.92
CA ARG A 285 4.45 -14.57 12.13
C ARG A 285 4.20 -16.07 12.16
N LEU A 286 3.03 -16.53 11.69
CA LEU A 286 2.74 -17.95 11.51
C LEU A 286 3.66 -18.58 10.45
N GLY A 287 3.92 -17.89 9.34
CA GLY A 287 4.88 -18.30 8.32
C GLY A 287 6.31 -18.39 8.86
N ASP A 288 6.72 -17.41 9.64
CA ASP A 288 8.05 -17.36 10.25
C ASP A 288 8.23 -18.51 11.26
N ILE A 289 7.23 -18.75 12.13
CA ILE A 289 7.22 -19.86 13.08
C ILE A 289 7.24 -21.21 12.36
N THR A 290 6.49 -21.36 11.28
CA THR A 290 6.46 -22.60 10.49
C THR A 290 7.81 -22.87 9.82
N ALA A 291 8.47 -21.81 9.31
CA ALA A 291 9.81 -21.91 8.75
C ALA A 291 10.86 -22.23 9.81
N GLU A 292 10.72 -21.71 11.02
CA GLU A 292 11.60 -21.99 12.14
C GLU A 292 11.41 -23.42 12.66
N GLN A 293 10.17 -23.89 12.75
CA GLN A 293 9.87 -25.29 13.05
C GLN A 293 10.48 -26.26 12.02
N ALA A 294 10.40 -25.95 10.73
CA ALA A 294 11.03 -26.76 9.69
C ALA A 294 12.54 -26.81 9.86
N ARG A 295 13.20 -25.70 10.15
CA ARG A 295 14.65 -25.64 10.40
C ARG A 295 15.07 -26.40 11.67
N LEU A 296 14.23 -26.40 12.70
CA LEU A 296 14.49 -27.17 13.91
C LEU A 296 14.32 -28.67 13.68
N LEU A 297 13.31 -29.07 12.90
CA LEU A 297 13.11 -30.44 12.47
C LEU A 297 14.29 -30.96 11.64
N ASP A 298 14.76 -30.16 10.67
CA ASP A 298 15.94 -30.52 9.86
C ASP A 298 17.18 -30.70 10.75
N ARG A 299 17.41 -29.82 11.73
CA ARG A 299 18.51 -29.99 12.70
C ARG A 299 18.36 -31.21 13.59
N VAL A 300 17.14 -31.52 14.01
CA VAL A 300 16.90 -32.76 14.81
C VAL A 300 17.16 -33.99 13.97
N LEU A 301 16.75 -34.01 12.70
CA LEU A 301 17.02 -35.10 11.78
C LEU A 301 18.52 -35.23 11.48
N GLU A 302 19.23 -34.13 11.23
CA GLU A 302 20.68 -34.11 11.05
C GLU A 302 21.43 -34.65 12.29
N ASN A 303 20.95 -34.31 13.50
CA ASN A 303 21.54 -34.84 14.75
C ASN A 303 21.14 -36.28 15.06
N MET A 304 20.07 -36.80 14.46
CA MET A 304 19.70 -38.22 14.59
C MET A 304 20.51 -39.14 13.65
N ASP A 305 21.07 -38.58 12.57
CA ASP A 305 21.93 -39.27 11.63
C ASP A 305 23.43 -39.21 12.01
N ASP A 306 23.78 -38.56 13.14
CA ASP A 306 25.16 -38.47 13.62
C ASP A 306 25.53 -39.77 14.37
N PRO A 307 26.45 -40.61 13.81
CA PRO A 307 26.79 -41.90 14.38
C PRO A 307 27.55 -41.80 15.71
N ASP A 308 27.99 -40.61 16.14
CA ASP A 308 28.77 -40.42 17.36
C ASP A 308 27.92 -40.19 18.64
N LEU A 309 26.59 -40.19 18.54
CA LEU A 309 25.66 -40.01 19.68
C LEU A 309 25.05 -41.33 20.21
N ASN A 310 25.49 -42.48 19.70
CA ASN A 310 25.09 -43.81 20.18
C ASN A 310 26.25 -44.49 20.94
N VAL A 311 26.65 -43.88 22.08
CA VAL A 311 27.48 -44.57 23.08
C VAL A 311 26.86 -44.42 24.45
#